data_d852c02a7a6f1fc31368a437722e616c
#
_entry.id   d852c02a7a6f1fc31368a437722e616c
#
_cell.length_a   1.000
_cell.length_b   1.000
_cell.length_c   1.000
_cell.angle_alpha   90.00
_cell.angle_beta   90.00
_cell.angle_gamma   90.00
#
_symmetry.space_group_name_H-M   'P 1'
#
loop_
_entity.id
_entity.type
_entity.pdbx_description
1 polymer ?
#
loop_
_entity_poly.entity_id
_entity_poly.type
_entity_poly.pdbx_seq_one_letter_code
_entity_poly.pdbx_strand_id
1 'polypeptide(L)'
;YLMQWKWHARKSEYKQTTYTFYAQRTSPRPNKKNIQMHWEVLRRAGFSEFTKVDHKDSDGLNNQRYNLRPSTVGQNTCNGRKRNGCTSRFKGVHWHKAHGPGWMATIHPEGKLKYLGTFENEIDAAKAYDAAARRLYGEFARTNFP
;
A
#
# COMPACT_ATOMS: atom_id res chain seq x y z
N TYR A 1 -26.54 0.76 9.12
CA TYR A 1 -26.51 -0.33 8.11
C TYR A 1 -25.37 -1.33 8.33
N LEU A 2 -24.11 -0.88 8.44
CA LEU A 2 -22.98 -1.80 8.61
C LEU A 2 -23.07 -2.63 9.91
N MET A 3 -23.65 -2.07 10.96
CA MET A 3 -23.80 -2.72 12.27
C MET A 3 -24.81 -3.87 12.29
N GLN A 4 -25.69 -3.98 11.32
CA GLN A 4 -26.63 -5.11 11.21
C GLN A 4 -25.99 -6.41 10.71
N TRP A 5 -24.73 -6.34 10.26
CA TRP A 5 -24.02 -7.48 9.70
C TRP A 5 -22.90 -7.96 10.63
N LYS A 6 -22.71 -9.27 10.71
CA LYS A 6 -21.55 -9.85 11.39
C LYS A 6 -20.33 -9.74 10.49
N TRP A 7 -19.37 -8.95 10.90
CA TRP A 7 -18.08 -8.77 10.23
C TRP A 7 -17.00 -9.60 10.92
N HIS A 8 -16.10 -10.17 10.13
CA HIS A 8 -14.98 -10.96 10.62
C HIS A 8 -13.67 -10.33 10.14
N ALA A 9 -12.69 -10.27 11.03
CA ALA A 9 -11.32 -9.91 10.63
C ALA A 9 -10.72 -11.11 9.87
N ARG A 10 -10.39 -10.91 8.60
CA ARG A 10 -9.70 -11.91 7.79
C ARG A 10 -8.28 -11.46 7.49
N LYS A 11 -7.34 -12.36 7.77
CA LYS A 11 -5.94 -12.22 7.43
C LYS A 11 -5.79 -12.22 5.89
N SER A 12 -5.17 -11.19 5.34
CA SER A 12 -4.76 -11.18 3.95
C SER A 12 -3.34 -11.75 3.84
N GLU A 13 -3.20 -12.87 3.18
CA GLU A 13 -1.90 -13.48 2.91
C GLU A 13 -1.36 -12.88 1.61
N TYR A 14 -0.52 -11.86 1.72
CA TYR A 14 0.27 -11.39 0.61
C TYR A 14 1.74 -11.71 0.84
N LYS A 15 2.27 -12.72 0.11
CA LYS A 15 3.68 -13.12 0.08
C LYS A 15 4.34 -13.20 1.47
N GLN A 16 3.89 -14.15 2.30
CA GLN A 16 4.54 -14.73 3.51
C GLN A 16 5.13 -13.81 4.60
N THR A 17 5.23 -12.49 4.43
CA THR A 17 6.01 -11.65 5.35
C THR A 17 5.27 -10.45 5.95
N THR A 18 4.12 -10.05 5.40
CA THR A 18 3.36 -8.91 5.95
C THR A 18 1.89 -9.26 5.97
N TYR A 19 1.32 -9.36 7.16
CA TYR A 19 -0.09 -9.67 7.32
C TYR A 19 -0.88 -8.38 7.54
N THR A 20 -1.94 -8.20 6.77
CA THR A 20 -2.95 -7.17 7.01
C THR A 20 -4.28 -7.85 7.24
N PHE A 21 -5.03 -7.41 8.23
CA PHE A 21 -6.38 -7.90 8.47
C PHE A 21 -7.38 -6.95 7.81
N TYR A 22 -8.43 -7.53 7.22
CA TYR A 22 -9.54 -6.76 6.66
C TYR A 22 -10.86 -7.24 7.26
N ALA A 23 -11.75 -6.31 7.55
CA ALA A 23 -13.11 -6.64 7.93
C ALA A 23 -13.90 -7.08 6.71
N GLN A 24 -14.41 -8.32 6.73
CA GLN A 24 -15.22 -8.88 5.67
C GLN A 24 -16.41 -9.66 6.20
N ARG A 25 -17.41 -9.83 5.37
CA ARG A 25 -18.54 -10.73 5.57
C ARG A 25 -18.85 -11.53 4.32
N THR A 26 -19.61 -12.58 4.45
CA THR A 26 -20.14 -13.32 3.30
C THR A 26 -21.60 -12.92 3.06
N SER A 27 -21.98 -12.69 1.80
CA SER A 27 -23.37 -12.47 1.45
C SER A 27 -24.22 -13.72 1.69
N PRO A 28 -25.55 -13.59 1.89
CA PRO A 28 -26.46 -14.75 1.96
C PRO A 28 -26.42 -15.59 0.68
N ARG A 29 -26.90 -16.84 0.80
CA ARG A 29 -27.18 -17.71 -0.35
C ARG A 29 -28.29 -17.10 -1.23
N PRO A 30 -28.39 -17.44 -2.55
CA PRO A 30 -27.57 -18.44 -3.27
C PRO A 30 -26.18 -17.93 -3.71
N ASN A 31 -25.97 -16.63 -3.85
CA ASN A 31 -24.75 -16.04 -4.41
C ASN A 31 -23.75 -15.64 -3.33
N LYS A 32 -23.11 -16.62 -2.69
CA LYS A 32 -22.06 -16.35 -1.69
C LYS A 32 -20.91 -15.53 -2.28
N LYS A 33 -20.77 -14.27 -1.86
CA LYS A 33 -19.66 -13.38 -2.20
C LYS A 33 -18.99 -12.87 -0.94
N ASN A 34 -17.68 -12.75 -0.96
CA ASN A 34 -16.95 -12.06 0.10
C ASN A 34 -17.08 -10.54 -0.12
N ILE A 35 -17.63 -9.87 0.87
CA ILE A 35 -17.83 -8.43 0.88
C ILE A 35 -16.87 -7.83 1.88
N GLN A 36 -16.02 -6.90 1.44
CA GLN A 36 -15.07 -6.19 2.29
C GLN A 36 -15.68 -4.87 2.75
N MET A 37 -15.54 -4.55 4.04
CA MET A 37 -16.19 -3.39 4.66
C MET A 37 -15.76 -2.07 4.01
N HIS A 38 -14.48 -1.88 3.73
CA HIS A 38 -13.97 -0.66 3.13
C HIS A 38 -14.58 -0.35 1.75
N TRP A 39 -14.91 -1.38 0.95
CA TRP A 39 -15.63 -1.18 -0.32
C TRP A 39 -17.07 -0.70 -0.08
N GLU A 40 -17.76 -1.29 0.89
CA GLU A 40 -19.12 -0.88 1.25
C GLU A 40 -19.16 0.57 1.77
N VAL A 41 -18.19 0.94 2.60
CA VAL A 41 -18.08 2.32 3.12
C VAL A 41 -17.92 3.34 2.01
N LEU A 42 -17.00 3.10 1.05
CA LEU A 42 -16.79 4.04 -0.06
C LEU A 42 -17.97 4.11 -1.02
N ARG A 43 -18.57 2.97 -1.38
CA ARG A 43 -19.75 2.95 -2.25
C ARG A 43 -20.90 3.74 -1.66
N ARG A 44 -21.15 3.60 -0.35
CA ARG A 44 -22.19 4.37 0.35
C ARG A 44 -21.86 5.84 0.51
N ALA A 45 -20.59 6.19 0.48
CA ALA A 45 -20.14 7.59 0.43
C ALA A 45 -20.24 8.21 -0.99
N GLY A 46 -20.85 7.50 -1.96
CA GLY A 46 -21.09 7.99 -3.31
C GLY A 46 -19.96 7.74 -4.32
N PHE A 47 -18.95 6.97 -3.94
CA PHE A 47 -17.89 6.59 -4.90
C PHE A 47 -18.30 5.35 -5.68
N SER A 48 -18.45 5.48 -7.00
CA SER A 48 -18.86 4.40 -7.91
C SER A 48 -17.68 3.79 -8.66
N GLU A 49 -16.68 4.59 -9.01
CA GLU A 49 -15.58 4.18 -9.88
C GLU A 49 -14.23 4.25 -9.15
N PHE A 50 -13.74 3.10 -8.73
CA PHE A 50 -12.39 2.94 -8.19
C PHE A 50 -11.91 1.49 -8.30
N THR A 51 -10.61 1.30 -8.46
CA THR A 51 -10.04 -0.04 -8.65
C THR A 51 -9.55 -0.65 -7.34
N LYS A 52 -9.17 0.19 -6.38
CA LYS A 52 -8.70 -0.19 -5.04
C LYS A 52 -9.22 0.80 -4.00
N VAL A 53 -9.24 0.35 -2.77
CA VAL A 53 -9.43 1.20 -1.59
C VAL A 53 -8.12 1.24 -0.82
N ASP A 54 -7.64 2.43 -0.54
CA ASP A 54 -6.46 2.67 0.27
C ASP A 54 -6.86 3.09 1.68
N HIS A 55 -6.20 2.49 2.68
CA HIS A 55 -6.27 2.91 4.08
C HIS A 55 -5.09 3.85 4.34
N LYS A 56 -5.35 5.12 4.61
CA LYS A 56 -4.30 6.15 4.77
C LYS A 56 -3.26 5.77 5.83
N ASP A 57 -3.70 5.18 6.94
CA ASP A 57 -2.85 4.69 8.04
C ASP A 57 -2.23 3.31 7.80
N SER A 58 -2.61 2.63 6.70
CA SER A 58 -2.24 1.24 6.39
C SER A 58 -2.76 0.20 7.40
N ASP A 59 -3.82 0.52 8.16
CA ASP A 59 -4.56 -0.44 8.98
C ASP A 59 -5.85 -0.86 8.26
N GLY A 60 -5.89 -2.08 7.76
CA GLY A 60 -7.04 -2.63 7.02
C GLY A 60 -8.30 -2.86 7.86
N LEU A 61 -8.21 -2.73 9.19
CA LEU A 61 -9.36 -2.79 10.09
C LEU A 61 -9.93 -1.41 10.40
N ASN A 62 -9.18 -0.33 10.20
CA ASN A 62 -9.67 1.03 10.37
C ASN A 62 -10.51 1.48 9.17
N ASN A 63 -11.78 1.06 9.15
CA ASN A 63 -12.72 1.36 8.08
C ASN A 63 -13.50 2.68 8.28
N GLN A 64 -12.99 3.58 9.08
CA GLN A 64 -13.54 4.93 9.23
C GLN A 64 -13.49 5.68 7.91
N ARG A 65 -14.58 6.40 7.54
CA ARG A 65 -14.69 7.05 6.24
C ARG A 65 -13.53 8.00 5.92
N TYR A 66 -13.05 8.76 6.91
CA TYR A 66 -11.93 9.69 6.74
C TYR A 66 -10.59 9.01 6.43
N ASN A 67 -10.44 7.74 6.86
CA ASN A 67 -9.24 6.93 6.63
C ASN A 67 -9.22 6.25 5.25
N LEU A 68 -10.39 6.14 4.61
CA LEU A 68 -10.54 5.45 3.33
C LEU A 68 -10.53 6.44 2.16
N ARG A 69 -9.83 6.07 1.10
CA ARG A 69 -9.83 6.82 -0.16
C ARG A 69 -9.81 5.88 -1.37
N PRO A 70 -10.50 6.26 -2.47
CA PRO A 70 -10.35 5.58 -3.75
C PRO A 70 -8.90 5.66 -4.21
N SER A 71 -8.39 4.59 -4.81
CA SER A 71 -6.99 4.55 -5.25
C SER A 71 -6.81 3.67 -6.48
N THR A 72 -5.71 3.89 -7.18
CA THR A 72 -5.16 2.95 -8.15
C THR A 72 -4.31 1.88 -7.45
N VAL A 73 -3.94 0.84 -8.17
CA VAL A 73 -3.02 -0.19 -7.66
C VAL A 73 -1.67 0.41 -7.29
N GLY A 74 -1.16 1.34 -8.11
CA GLY A 74 0.12 2.03 -7.87
C GLY A 74 0.09 2.88 -6.60
N GLN A 75 -0.96 3.70 -6.43
CA GLN A 75 -1.17 4.53 -5.25
C GLN A 75 -1.25 3.68 -3.96
N ASN A 76 -2.08 2.64 -3.97
CA ASN A 76 -2.21 1.75 -2.82
C ASN A 76 -0.89 1.02 -2.48
N THR A 77 -0.13 0.61 -3.50
CA THR A 77 1.20 0.00 -3.30
C THR A 77 2.20 1.01 -2.74
N CYS A 78 2.14 2.27 -3.19
CA CYS A 78 3.02 3.33 -2.71
C CYS A 78 2.74 3.69 -1.23
N ASN A 79 1.49 3.68 -0.79
CA ASN A 79 1.15 3.86 0.63
C ASN A 79 1.53 2.65 1.50
N GLY A 80 1.76 1.49 0.92
CA GLY A 80 2.16 0.27 1.65
C GLY A 80 3.44 0.47 2.48
N ARG A 81 3.51 -0.22 3.62
CA ARG A 81 4.71 -0.25 4.48
C ARG A 81 5.89 -0.90 3.75
N LYS A 82 7.10 -0.58 4.19
CA LYS A 82 8.32 -1.27 3.74
C LYS A 82 8.22 -2.77 4.03
N ARG A 83 8.67 -3.60 3.09
CA ARG A 83 8.71 -5.06 3.26
C ARG A 83 9.89 -5.47 4.14
N ASN A 84 9.68 -6.50 4.96
CA ASN A 84 10.76 -7.12 5.72
C ASN A 84 11.69 -7.94 4.81
N GLY A 85 12.91 -8.23 5.27
CA GLY A 85 13.87 -9.05 4.53
C GLY A 85 14.63 -8.32 3.42
N CYS A 86 14.54 -7.00 3.34
CA CYS A 86 15.35 -6.19 2.42
C CYS A 86 16.66 -5.77 3.09
N THR A 87 17.73 -5.57 2.30
CA THR A 87 19.05 -5.16 2.77
C THR A 87 19.09 -3.77 3.40
N SER A 88 18.19 -2.87 2.99
CA SER A 88 18.05 -1.53 3.56
C SER A 88 16.92 -1.46 4.57
N ARG A 89 17.02 -0.56 5.56
CA ARG A 89 15.93 -0.16 6.45
C ARG A 89 14.91 0.77 5.78
N PHE A 90 15.27 1.39 4.66
CA PHE A 90 14.44 2.34 3.93
C PHE A 90 13.64 1.69 2.80
N LYS A 91 12.44 2.21 2.55
CA LYS A 91 11.58 1.79 1.46
C LYS A 91 12.17 2.21 0.11
N GLY A 92 12.15 1.30 -0.87
CA GLY A 92 12.65 1.55 -2.21
C GLY A 92 14.17 1.56 -2.34
N VAL A 93 14.90 1.24 -1.27
CA VAL A 93 16.36 1.20 -1.23
C VAL A 93 16.84 -0.23 -1.00
N HIS A 94 17.90 -0.62 -1.70
CA HIS A 94 18.57 -1.90 -1.52
C HIS A 94 20.04 -1.82 -1.90
N TRP A 95 20.88 -2.67 -1.28
CA TRP A 95 22.29 -2.76 -1.61
C TRP A 95 22.50 -3.48 -2.93
N HIS A 96 23.30 -2.91 -3.80
CA HIS A 96 23.64 -3.50 -5.11
C HIS A 96 25.13 -3.73 -5.23
N LYS A 97 25.52 -4.96 -5.65
CA LYS A 97 26.93 -5.38 -5.75
C LYS A 97 27.49 -5.35 -7.19
N ALA A 98 26.65 -5.55 -8.20
CA ALA A 98 27.09 -5.92 -9.55
C ALA A 98 27.58 -4.75 -10.43
N HIS A 99 27.19 -3.51 -10.18
CA HIS A 99 27.57 -2.33 -10.98
C HIS A 99 28.28 -1.26 -10.13
N GLY A 100 29.20 -1.69 -9.25
CA GLY A 100 29.79 -0.88 -8.20
C GLY A 100 29.00 -0.96 -6.91
N PRO A 101 29.69 -1.15 -5.75
CA PRO A 101 29.00 -1.26 -4.46
C PRO A 101 28.33 0.07 -4.12
N GLY A 102 27.03 0.01 -3.81
CA GLY A 102 26.27 1.20 -3.47
C GLY A 102 24.81 0.94 -3.14
N TRP A 103 24.15 1.95 -2.62
CA TRP A 103 22.73 1.94 -2.28
C TRP A 103 21.90 2.33 -3.49
N MET A 104 21.18 1.39 -4.06
CA MET A 104 20.32 1.63 -5.21
C MET A 104 18.92 2.02 -4.77
N ALA A 105 18.41 3.14 -5.31
CA ALA A 105 17.04 3.58 -5.14
C ALA A 105 16.19 3.18 -6.36
N THR A 106 15.04 2.58 -6.11
CA THR A 106 14.07 2.18 -7.15
C THR A 106 12.64 2.43 -6.72
N ILE A 107 11.77 2.72 -7.69
CA ILE A 107 10.32 2.84 -7.50
C ILE A 107 9.60 2.06 -8.59
N HIS A 108 8.36 1.61 -8.33
CA HIS A 108 7.59 0.80 -9.28
C HIS A 108 6.28 1.49 -9.66
N PRO A 109 6.30 2.55 -10.48
CA PRO A 109 5.07 3.14 -11.00
C PRO A 109 4.34 2.12 -11.86
N GLU A 110 3.06 1.89 -11.56
CA GLU A 110 2.19 0.97 -12.30
C GLU A 110 2.78 -0.44 -12.49
N GLY A 111 3.58 -0.90 -11.51
CA GLY A 111 4.24 -2.21 -11.57
C GLY A 111 5.53 -2.25 -12.38
N LYS A 112 5.91 -1.19 -13.06
CA LYS A 112 7.18 -1.10 -13.82
C LYS A 112 8.30 -0.59 -12.94
N LEU A 113 9.44 -1.27 -12.96
CA LEU A 113 10.63 -0.83 -12.22
C LEU A 113 11.19 0.45 -12.85
N LYS A 114 11.35 1.49 -12.03
CA LYS A 114 12.07 2.71 -12.40
C LYS A 114 13.29 2.87 -11.50
N TYR A 115 14.45 2.89 -12.10
CA TYR A 115 15.73 3.19 -11.46
C TYR A 115 15.85 4.70 -11.16
N LEU A 116 16.28 5.06 -9.95
CA LEU A 116 16.41 6.44 -9.50
C LEU A 116 17.86 6.88 -9.27
N GLY A 117 18.77 5.92 -9.19
CA GLY A 117 20.19 6.15 -8.99
C GLY A 117 20.83 5.16 -8.03
N THR A 118 22.17 5.15 -8.02
CA THR A 118 23.01 4.48 -7.01
C THR A 118 23.77 5.54 -6.24
N PHE A 119 23.82 5.38 -4.92
CA PHE A 119 24.35 6.37 -3.99
C PHE A 119 25.34 5.69 -3.05
N GLU A 120 26.35 6.41 -2.62
CA GLU A 120 27.29 5.93 -1.60
C GLU A 120 26.63 5.83 -0.22
N ASN A 121 25.68 6.71 0.05
CA ASN A 121 24.98 6.81 1.33
C ASN A 121 23.53 6.30 1.20
N GLU A 122 23.13 5.44 2.14
CA GLU A 122 21.77 4.86 2.23
C GLU A 122 20.68 5.92 2.40
N ILE A 123 20.98 7.01 3.13
CA ILE A 123 20.05 8.11 3.37
C ILE A 123 19.78 8.90 2.08
N ASP A 124 20.79 9.11 1.25
CA ASP A 124 20.62 9.84 -0.01
C ASP A 124 19.81 9.03 -1.02
N ALA A 125 20.02 7.72 -1.06
CA ALA A 125 19.15 6.81 -1.82
C ALA A 125 17.68 6.89 -1.34
N ALA A 126 17.46 6.95 -0.02
CA ALA A 126 16.13 7.05 0.56
C ALA A 126 15.46 8.41 0.25
N LYS A 127 16.21 9.50 0.28
CA LYS A 127 15.72 10.84 -0.14
C LYS A 127 15.34 10.86 -1.62
N ALA A 128 16.13 10.22 -2.49
CA ALA A 128 15.81 10.10 -3.92
C ALA A 128 14.50 9.30 -4.14
N TYR A 129 14.31 8.22 -3.40
CA TYR A 129 13.04 7.51 -3.40
C TYR A 129 11.88 8.41 -2.96
N ASP A 130 12.03 9.13 -1.86
CA ASP A 130 10.97 9.98 -1.31
C ASP A 130 10.59 11.12 -2.26
N ALA A 131 11.56 11.76 -2.90
CA ALA A 131 11.32 12.79 -3.91
C ALA A 131 10.53 12.23 -5.11
N ALA A 132 10.91 11.04 -5.59
CA ALA A 132 10.20 10.38 -6.67
C ALA A 132 8.79 9.94 -6.26
N ALA A 133 8.61 9.42 -5.04
CA ALA A 133 7.31 9.00 -4.51
C ALA A 133 6.34 10.18 -4.37
N ARG A 134 6.80 11.31 -3.79
CA ARG A 134 5.99 12.54 -3.67
C ARG A 134 5.55 13.04 -5.05
N ARG A 135 6.48 13.08 -6.03
CA ARG A 135 6.17 13.53 -7.39
C ARG A 135 5.16 12.65 -8.12
N LEU A 136 5.26 11.32 -7.96
CA LEU A 136 4.42 10.36 -8.68
C LEU A 136 3.06 10.14 -8.04
N TYR A 137 2.99 10.20 -6.71
CA TYR A 137 1.81 9.73 -5.96
C TYR A 137 1.23 10.77 -5.00
N GLY A 138 1.88 11.95 -4.84
CA GLY A 138 1.37 13.03 -3.99
C GLY A 138 1.02 12.54 -2.58
N GLU A 139 -0.21 12.77 -2.17
CA GLU A 139 -0.72 12.38 -0.85
C GLU A 139 -0.73 10.87 -0.57
N PHE A 140 -0.61 10.02 -1.61
CA PHE A 140 -0.49 8.57 -1.45
C PHE A 140 0.94 8.12 -1.18
N ALA A 141 1.90 9.01 -1.27
CA ALA A 141 3.30 8.66 -1.05
C ALA A 141 3.58 8.39 0.42
N ARG A 142 3.92 7.16 0.76
CA ARG A 142 4.52 6.85 2.06
C ARG A 142 6.02 6.99 1.93
N THR A 143 6.54 8.08 2.47
CA THR A 143 7.96 8.43 2.46
C THR A 143 8.72 7.80 3.63
N ASN A 144 10.05 7.77 3.53
CA ASN A 144 10.96 7.35 4.59
C ASN A 144 11.16 8.45 5.63
N PHE A 145 11.12 9.70 5.16
CA PHE A 145 11.27 10.90 5.99
C PHE A 145 10.03 11.78 5.84
N PRO A 146 9.68 12.54 6.89
CA PRO A 146 8.55 13.48 6.87
C PRO A 146 8.59 14.50 5.75
#